data_026538426263b31a73280a42cbf15576
#
_entry.id   026538426263b31a73280a42cbf15576
#
_cell.length_a   1.000
_cell.length_b   1.000
_cell.length_c   1.000
_cell.angle_alpha   90.00
_cell.angle_beta   90.00
_cell.angle_gamma   90.00
#
_symmetry.space_group_name_H-M   'P 1'
#
loop_
_entity.id
_entity.type
_entity.pdbx_description
1 polymer ?
#
loop_
_entity_poly.entity_id
_entity_poly.type
_entity_poly.pdbx_seq_one_letter_code
_entity_poly.pdbx_strand_id
1 'polypeptide(L)'
;MKMLSVAVVLAAVAASAAVPLKNGTRFAMKDVPEELVVERRAGEPVRFALEENGTTGYQWAAEWNTNECEVVLDHRGAVEKNERGELLCGAAGTLDVVVTSKIYTPARIEFAYRRPWEKGVKPIHSLKLIVYTVGEPKSPLYPKNAVNRLLKEECAKRGIVLTDWHLHIRGGMTPEMALRREQDSGIRSTAMENHGREWEIYDDAKLVAFAKRSRGVNPKMPVGIQVNDRDWFEKIAPETRTQFDYILADTTIMGKLPSGRDNRLWMVKEIPDPDKWMADYFAHTMRILDEPISILANPTYLPEPLAGDYDRLWTEERMRAVIAKAVKKGVALEIQAESPYPRPKFLKLAKEMGAKFSFGTNNFDPSPKDLSRWLEAIVWLDLRPSDIWTPRSK
;
A
#
# COMPACT_ATOMS: atom_id res chain seq x y z
N MET A 1 8.85 -35.92 -35.01
CA MET A 1 8.11 -34.85 -34.29
C MET A 1 9.07 -34.21 -33.28
N LYS A 2 9.63 -33.06 -33.61
CA LYS A 2 10.61 -32.35 -32.77
C LYS A 2 9.83 -31.44 -31.80
N MET A 3 9.98 -31.69 -30.52
CA MET A 3 9.51 -30.74 -29.46
C MET A 3 10.40 -29.51 -29.44
N LEU A 4 9.82 -28.36 -29.72
CA LEU A 4 10.47 -27.07 -29.47
C LEU A 4 10.31 -26.71 -27.98
N SER A 5 11.42 -26.70 -27.26
CA SER A 5 11.51 -26.09 -25.94
C SER A 5 11.48 -24.57 -26.09
N VAL A 6 10.43 -23.95 -25.59
CA VAL A 6 10.40 -22.48 -25.41
C VAL A 6 11.08 -22.17 -24.10
N ALA A 7 12.31 -21.67 -24.19
CA ALA A 7 12.99 -21.09 -23.05
C ALA A 7 12.38 -19.70 -22.75
N VAL A 8 11.66 -19.59 -21.64
CA VAL A 8 11.23 -18.30 -21.11
C VAL A 8 12.46 -17.64 -20.46
N VAL A 9 13.00 -16.66 -21.13
CA VAL A 9 14.02 -15.78 -20.53
C VAL A 9 13.31 -14.85 -19.56
N LEU A 10 13.39 -15.17 -18.27
CA LEU A 10 13.08 -14.24 -17.19
C LEU A 10 14.17 -13.17 -17.16
N ALA A 11 13.88 -12.02 -17.73
CA ALA A 11 14.68 -10.82 -17.49
C ALA A 11 14.48 -10.44 -16.01
N ALA A 12 15.48 -10.74 -15.20
CA ALA A 12 15.57 -10.22 -13.84
C ALA A 12 15.75 -8.70 -13.94
N VAL A 13 14.68 -7.94 -13.72
CA VAL A 13 14.79 -6.52 -13.40
C VAL A 13 15.51 -6.46 -12.05
N ALA A 14 16.79 -6.12 -12.07
CA ALA A 14 17.55 -5.86 -10.87
C ALA A 14 16.82 -4.75 -10.09
N ALA A 15 16.21 -5.10 -8.96
CA ALA A 15 15.70 -4.13 -8.03
C ALA A 15 16.89 -3.29 -7.56
N SER A 16 16.98 -2.05 -8.02
CA SER A 16 17.93 -1.07 -7.51
C SER A 16 17.66 -0.94 -6.01
N ALA A 17 18.60 -1.40 -5.19
CA ALA A 17 18.52 -1.22 -3.75
C ALA A 17 18.48 0.29 -3.48
N ALA A 18 17.51 0.75 -2.69
CA ALA A 18 17.42 2.15 -2.28
C ALA A 18 18.76 2.56 -1.65
N VAL A 19 19.51 3.41 -2.32
CA VAL A 19 20.76 3.90 -1.77
C VAL A 19 20.41 4.97 -0.75
N PRO A 20 20.94 4.88 0.49
CA PRO A 20 20.72 5.94 1.48
C PRO A 20 21.45 7.20 1.02
N LEU A 21 20.72 8.09 0.33
CA LEU A 21 21.24 9.39 -0.04
C LEU A 21 21.42 10.25 1.21
N LYS A 22 22.65 10.58 1.55
CA LYS A 22 22.90 11.60 2.59
C LYS A 22 22.48 12.95 2.07
N ASN A 23 21.75 13.72 2.89
CA ASN A 23 21.45 15.12 2.54
C ASN A 23 22.74 15.88 2.28
N GLY A 24 22.78 16.59 1.15
CA GLY A 24 23.96 17.34 0.71
C GLY A 24 24.92 16.54 -0.18
N THR A 25 24.56 15.33 -0.62
CA THR A 25 25.36 14.61 -1.63
C THR A 25 25.47 15.43 -2.91
N ARG A 26 26.68 15.54 -3.44
CA ARG A 26 26.96 16.21 -4.70
C ARG A 26 27.36 15.13 -5.74
N PHE A 27 26.70 15.14 -6.87
CA PHE A 27 27.01 14.25 -7.99
C PHE A 27 27.82 15.01 -9.02
N ALA A 28 29.03 14.53 -9.29
CA ALA A 28 29.75 14.93 -10.49
C ALA A 28 29.04 14.39 -11.73
N MET A 29 29.14 15.04 -12.86
CA MET A 29 28.41 14.69 -14.08
C MET A 29 28.53 13.21 -14.46
N LYS A 30 29.73 12.65 -14.35
CA LYS A 30 30.01 11.23 -14.64
C LYS A 30 29.41 10.23 -13.66
N ASP A 31 29.02 10.70 -12.47
CA ASP A 31 28.55 9.88 -11.36
C ASP A 31 27.00 10.01 -11.16
N VAL A 32 26.32 10.79 -12.01
CA VAL A 32 24.86 10.94 -11.96
C VAL A 32 24.21 9.63 -12.37
N PRO A 33 23.43 8.97 -11.47
CA PRO A 33 22.77 7.72 -11.81
C PRO A 33 21.55 7.98 -12.73
N GLU A 34 21.17 6.99 -13.53
CA GLU A 34 19.94 7.08 -14.32
C GLU A 34 18.67 7.09 -13.46
N GLU A 35 18.70 6.37 -12.33
CA GLU A 35 17.62 6.34 -11.36
C GLU A 35 18.16 6.43 -9.93
N LEU A 36 17.53 7.28 -9.12
CA LEU A 36 17.83 7.46 -7.70
C LEU A 36 16.56 7.23 -6.89
N VAL A 37 16.57 6.22 -6.05
CA VAL A 37 15.46 5.89 -5.16
C VAL A 37 15.83 6.28 -3.73
N VAL A 38 15.02 7.14 -3.12
CA VAL A 38 15.28 7.70 -1.79
C VAL A 38 14.09 7.53 -0.88
N GLU A 39 14.32 7.10 0.35
CA GLU A 39 13.32 7.09 1.40
C GLU A 39 13.50 8.30 2.33
N ARG A 40 12.41 9.00 2.67
CA ARG A 40 12.38 10.12 3.62
C ARG A 40 11.14 10.06 4.48
N ARG A 41 11.23 10.57 5.69
CA ARG A 41 10.05 10.79 6.52
C ARG A 41 9.18 11.90 5.95
N ALA A 42 7.88 11.83 6.26
CA ALA A 42 6.94 12.88 5.85
C ALA A 42 7.43 14.27 6.26
N GLY A 43 7.53 15.18 5.29
CA GLY A 43 8.00 16.54 5.48
C GLY A 43 9.52 16.71 5.59
N GLU A 44 10.30 15.63 5.53
CA GLU A 44 11.75 15.74 5.43
C GLU A 44 12.19 15.95 3.98
N PRO A 45 12.94 17.02 3.66
CA PRO A 45 13.38 17.25 2.31
C PRO A 45 14.54 16.32 1.91
N VAL A 46 14.53 15.91 0.66
CA VAL A 46 15.70 15.36 -0.04
C VAL A 46 16.53 16.51 -0.54
N ARG A 47 17.83 16.54 -0.21
CA ARG A 47 18.76 17.58 -0.63
C ARG A 47 19.97 16.96 -1.30
N PHE A 48 20.26 17.40 -2.52
CA PHE A 48 21.45 16.98 -3.26
C PHE A 48 21.82 18.07 -4.28
N ALA A 49 23.00 17.94 -4.87
CA ALA A 49 23.45 18.84 -5.93
C ALA A 49 23.90 18.06 -7.14
N LEU A 50 23.61 18.57 -8.31
CA LEU A 50 24.07 18.06 -9.61
C LEU A 50 25.08 19.05 -10.18
N GLU A 51 26.21 18.52 -10.65
CA GLU A 51 27.16 19.32 -11.41
C GLU A 51 26.52 19.81 -12.71
N GLU A 52 26.74 21.07 -13.07
CA GLU A 52 26.33 21.63 -14.36
C GLU A 52 27.38 22.61 -14.89
N ASN A 53 27.49 22.71 -16.20
CA ASN A 53 28.39 23.68 -16.84
C ASN A 53 27.58 24.64 -17.73
N GLY A 54 27.13 25.74 -17.14
CA GLY A 54 26.33 26.74 -17.82
C GLY A 54 27.08 27.44 -18.97
N THR A 55 28.43 27.41 -19.01
CA THR A 55 29.23 28.04 -20.07
C THR A 55 29.06 27.28 -21.40
N THR A 56 28.66 26.01 -21.37
CA THR A 56 28.39 25.19 -22.57
C THR A 56 26.95 25.35 -23.06
N GLY A 57 26.12 26.10 -22.30
CA GLY A 57 24.69 26.25 -22.56
C GLY A 57 23.85 25.08 -22.09
N TYR A 58 24.47 24.01 -21.58
CA TYR A 58 23.72 22.91 -20.97
C TYR A 58 23.37 23.24 -19.52
N GLN A 59 22.14 22.92 -19.16
CA GLN A 59 21.65 23.05 -17.80
C GLN A 59 20.66 21.94 -17.46
N TRP A 60 20.53 21.65 -16.16
CA TRP A 60 19.53 20.73 -15.67
C TRP A 60 18.15 21.40 -15.68
N ALA A 61 17.17 20.72 -16.23
CA ALA A 61 15.75 21.02 -16.09
C ALA A 61 15.06 19.87 -15.37
N ALA A 62 13.99 20.14 -14.64
CA ALA A 62 13.23 19.10 -13.96
C ALA A 62 11.74 19.22 -14.31
N GLU A 63 11.10 18.06 -14.44
CA GLU A 63 9.67 17.93 -14.64
C GLU A 63 9.09 17.08 -13.48
N TRP A 64 8.01 17.56 -12.87
CA TRP A 64 7.35 16.88 -11.76
C TRP A 64 5.88 17.26 -11.66
N ASN A 65 5.12 16.46 -10.91
CA ASN A 65 3.75 16.79 -10.56
C ASN A 65 3.73 17.66 -9.30
N THR A 66 3.31 18.90 -9.42
CA THR A 66 3.26 19.87 -8.31
C THR A 66 2.27 19.47 -7.20
N ASN A 67 1.33 18.57 -7.48
CA ASN A 67 0.46 17.99 -6.46
C ASN A 67 1.16 16.92 -5.61
N GLU A 68 2.24 16.31 -6.13
CA GLU A 68 2.97 15.24 -5.46
C GLU A 68 4.14 15.75 -4.62
N CYS A 69 4.83 16.77 -5.11
CA CYS A 69 5.98 17.33 -4.40
C CYS A 69 6.19 18.81 -4.71
N GLU A 70 6.95 19.44 -3.86
CA GLU A 70 7.56 20.74 -4.08
C GLU A 70 9.02 20.52 -4.44
N VAL A 71 9.48 21.19 -5.52
CA VAL A 71 10.86 21.12 -5.97
C VAL A 71 11.40 22.54 -6.05
N VAL A 72 12.52 22.78 -5.36
CA VAL A 72 13.27 24.02 -5.45
C VAL A 72 14.58 23.74 -6.14
N LEU A 73 14.85 24.47 -7.20
CA LEU A 73 16.04 24.39 -8.02
C LEU A 73 16.82 25.70 -7.90
N ASP A 74 18.06 25.63 -7.45
CA ASP A 74 18.94 26.79 -7.30
C ASP A 74 20.22 26.57 -8.11
N HIS A 75 20.30 27.23 -9.26
CA HIS A 75 21.46 27.16 -10.18
C HIS A 75 22.58 28.09 -9.68
N ARG A 76 23.69 27.50 -9.28
CA ARG A 76 24.87 28.24 -8.80
C ARG A 76 26.00 28.16 -9.80
N GLY A 77 26.43 29.30 -10.27
CA GLY A 77 27.58 29.44 -11.15
C GLY A 77 28.87 28.93 -10.52
N ALA A 78 29.88 28.72 -11.35
CA ALA A 78 31.19 28.32 -10.89
C ALA A 78 31.81 29.34 -9.92
N VAL A 79 32.40 28.83 -8.84
CA VAL A 79 33.02 29.63 -7.77
C VAL A 79 34.55 29.42 -7.77
N GLU A 80 35.07 28.58 -8.69
CA GLU A 80 36.49 28.30 -8.77
C GLU A 80 37.26 29.52 -9.29
N LYS A 81 38.31 29.88 -8.55
CA LYS A 81 39.21 30.99 -8.87
C LYS A 81 40.59 30.43 -9.15
N ASN A 82 41.28 31.06 -10.09
CA ASN A 82 42.69 30.79 -10.29
C ASN A 82 43.56 31.35 -9.16
N GLU A 83 44.85 31.06 -9.20
CA GLU A 83 45.80 31.56 -8.18
C GLU A 83 45.85 33.11 -8.06
N ARG A 84 45.31 33.81 -9.05
CA ARG A 84 45.19 35.28 -9.04
C ARG A 84 43.82 35.78 -8.50
N GLY A 85 42.93 34.85 -8.08
CA GLY A 85 41.61 35.20 -7.56
C GLY A 85 40.56 35.49 -8.65
N GLU A 86 40.83 35.25 -9.93
CA GLU A 86 39.93 35.44 -11.06
C GLU A 86 39.08 34.17 -11.24
N LEU A 87 37.77 34.34 -11.57
CA LEU A 87 36.92 33.22 -11.88
C LEU A 87 37.43 32.42 -13.09
N LEU A 88 37.55 31.13 -12.92
CA LEU A 88 37.95 30.22 -14.02
C LEU A 88 36.82 30.12 -15.03
N CYS A 89 37.08 30.55 -16.27
CA CYS A 89 36.16 30.32 -17.39
C CYS A 89 36.02 28.82 -17.65
N GLY A 90 34.80 28.31 -17.71
CA GLY A 90 34.52 26.91 -17.95
C GLY A 90 34.48 26.02 -16.70
N ALA A 91 34.71 26.57 -15.53
CA ALA A 91 34.52 25.82 -14.28
C ALA A 91 33.06 25.41 -14.10
N ALA A 92 32.85 24.20 -13.58
CA ALA A 92 31.55 23.66 -13.36
C ALA A 92 30.84 24.33 -12.18
N GLY A 93 29.60 24.75 -12.38
CA GLY A 93 28.66 25.15 -11.33
C GLY A 93 27.90 23.97 -10.77
N THR A 94 26.83 24.25 -10.05
CA THR A 94 25.92 23.23 -9.51
C THR A 94 24.49 23.65 -9.58
N LEU A 95 23.59 22.69 -9.80
CA LEU A 95 22.20 22.79 -9.47
C LEU A 95 21.97 22.22 -8.06
N ASP A 96 21.64 23.04 -7.09
CA ASP A 96 21.18 22.59 -5.79
C ASP A 96 19.69 22.23 -5.87
N VAL A 97 19.37 21.01 -5.46
CA VAL A 97 18.00 20.45 -5.52
C VAL A 97 17.48 20.21 -4.14
N VAL A 98 16.28 20.70 -3.88
CA VAL A 98 15.50 20.38 -2.67
C VAL A 98 14.15 19.85 -3.09
N VAL A 99 13.83 18.63 -2.69
CA VAL A 99 12.53 17.99 -2.97
C VAL A 99 11.84 17.70 -1.66
N THR A 100 10.63 18.22 -1.49
CA THR A 100 9.76 17.91 -0.35
C THR A 100 8.52 17.20 -0.87
N SER A 101 8.35 15.94 -0.52
CA SER A 101 7.15 15.19 -0.89
C SER A 101 5.95 15.73 -0.13
N LYS A 102 4.86 15.97 -0.84
CA LYS A 102 3.54 16.37 -0.31
C LYS A 102 2.63 15.19 -0.08
N ILE A 103 3.05 14.01 -0.55
CA ILE A 103 2.22 12.81 -0.61
C ILE A 103 3.02 11.60 -0.13
N TYR A 104 2.32 10.53 0.26
CA TYR A 104 2.91 9.22 0.60
C TYR A 104 3.22 8.37 -0.63
N THR A 105 2.84 8.85 -1.81
CA THR A 105 3.21 8.25 -3.07
C THR A 105 4.69 8.51 -3.34
N PRO A 106 5.38 7.66 -4.11
CA PRO A 106 6.68 8.04 -4.61
C PRO A 106 6.50 9.26 -5.51
N ALA A 107 6.93 10.42 -5.02
CA ALA A 107 7.07 11.58 -5.87
C ALA A 107 8.12 11.26 -6.92
N ARG A 108 7.75 11.46 -8.19
CA ARG A 108 8.64 11.21 -9.33
C ARG A 108 9.05 12.53 -9.94
N ILE A 109 10.34 12.72 -10.05
CA ILE A 109 10.94 13.91 -10.65
C ILE A 109 11.89 13.43 -11.76
N GLU A 110 11.70 13.93 -12.95
CA GLU A 110 12.56 13.63 -14.08
C GLU A 110 13.47 14.82 -14.36
N PHE A 111 14.77 14.63 -14.21
CA PHE A 111 15.78 15.62 -14.53
C PHE A 111 16.38 15.32 -15.90
N ALA A 112 16.58 16.38 -16.69
CA ALA A 112 17.17 16.30 -18.02
C ALA A 112 18.25 17.36 -18.15
N TYR A 113 19.49 16.95 -18.47
CA TYR A 113 20.60 17.85 -18.76
C TYR A 113 20.65 18.13 -20.24
N ARG A 114 20.21 19.31 -20.65
CA ARG A 114 20.04 19.70 -22.07
C ARG A 114 20.19 21.19 -22.27
N ARG A 115 20.31 21.60 -23.52
CA ARG A 115 20.20 23.01 -23.90
C ARG A 115 18.72 23.38 -24.05
N PRO A 116 18.21 24.40 -23.35
CA PRO A 116 16.76 24.72 -23.35
C PRO A 116 16.20 25.09 -24.72
N TRP A 117 17.02 25.58 -25.62
CA TRP A 117 16.62 25.99 -26.97
C TRP A 117 16.61 24.85 -28.00
N GLU A 118 17.21 23.71 -27.70
CA GLU A 118 17.23 22.55 -28.58
C GLU A 118 15.99 21.70 -28.38
N LYS A 119 14.95 21.98 -29.21
CA LYS A 119 13.70 21.22 -29.16
C LYS A 119 13.85 19.85 -29.83
N GLY A 120 13.33 18.79 -29.18
CA GLY A 120 13.31 17.43 -29.74
C GLY A 120 14.63 16.69 -29.71
N VAL A 121 15.68 17.26 -29.14
CA VAL A 121 16.97 16.60 -28.93
C VAL A 121 16.95 15.86 -27.59
N LYS A 122 17.41 14.60 -27.57
CA LYS A 122 17.55 13.83 -26.34
C LYS A 122 18.52 14.52 -25.37
N PRO A 123 18.22 14.56 -24.07
CA PRO A 123 19.16 15.05 -23.08
C PRO A 123 20.44 14.21 -23.09
N ILE A 124 21.58 14.82 -22.83
CA ILE A 124 22.86 14.12 -22.76
C ILE A 124 23.04 13.34 -21.47
N HIS A 125 22.34 13.79 -20.39
CA HIS A 125 22.16 13.05 -19.16
C HIS A 125 20.70 13.17 -18.68
N SER A 126 20.21 12.15 -18.01
CA SER A 126 18.90 12.15 -17.33
C SER A 126 19.03 11.46 -15.99
N LEU A 127 18.24 11.93 -15.02
CA LEU A 127 18.10 11.32 -13.70
C LEU A 127 16.62 11.22 -13.35
N LYS A 128 16.15 10.05 -13.02
CA LYS A 128 14.84 9.82 -12.46
C LYS A 128 14.95 9.69 -10.96
N LEU A 129 14.48 10.69 -10.22
CA LEU A 129 14.41 10.65 -8.77
C LEU A 129 13.04 10.14 -8.34
N ILE A 130 13.05 9.12 -7.47
CA ILE A 130 11.84 8.57 -6.85
C ILE A 130 11.97 8.73 -5.34
N VAL A 131 11.13 9.57 -4.75
CA VAL A 131 11.12 9.82 -3.30
C VAL A 131 9.98 9.04 -2.66
N TYR A 132 10.31 8.03 -1.89
CA TYR A 132 9.36 7.31 -1.04
C TYR A 132 9.25 8.01 0.30
N THR A 133 8.03 8.37 0.68
CA THR A 133 7.76 8.87 2.02
C THR A 133 7.45 7.70 2.95
N VAL A 134 8.19 7.61 4.05
CA VAL A 134 8.01 6.58 5.09
C VAL A 134 7.51 7.23 6.38
N GLY A 135 6.78 6.46 7.19
CA GLY A 135 6.22 6.93 8.46
C GLY A 135 4.81 7.48 8.35
N GLU A 136 4.21 7.84 9.48
CA GLU A 136 2.85 8.36 9.56
C GLU A 136 2.79 9.83 9.10
N PRO A 137 1.78 10.25 8.31
CA PRO A 137 1.60 11.64 7.94
C PRO A 137 1.25 12.48 9.17
N LYS A 138 1.88 13.65 9.27
CA LYS A 138 1.48 14.66 10.26
C LYS A 138 0.14 15.33 9.92
N SER A 139 -0.30 15.20 8.67
CA SER A 139 -1.61 15.68 8.18
C SER A 139 -2.09 14.85 7.00
N PRO A 140 -3.40 14.77 6.75
CA PRO A 140 -3.94 14.08 5.60
C PRO A 140 -3.40 14.64 4.28
N LEU A 141 -3.00 13.78 3.35
CA LEU A 141 -2.48 14.16 2.03
C LEU A 141 -3.51 14.83 1.15
N TYR A 142 -4.77 14.47 1.37
CA TYR A 142 -5.90 14.99 0.62
C TYR A 142 -6.90 15.67 1.57
N PRO A 143 -7.50 16.79 1.16
CA PRO A 143 -8.59 17.39 1.93
C PRO A 143 -9.71 16.36 2.11
N LYS A 144 -10.16 16.13 3.35
CA LYS A 144 -11.19 15.12 3.67
C LYS A 144 -12.46 15.24 2.81
N ASN A 145 -12.86 16.48 2.51
CA ASN A 145 -14.03 16.75 1.67
C ASN A 145 -13.82 16.42 0.17
N ALA A 146 -12.58 16.22 -0.27
CA ALA A 146 -12.26 15.90 -1.66
C ALA A 146 -11.96 14.41 -1.89
N VAL A 147 -11.68 13.63 -0.83
CA VAL A 147 -11.23 12.22 -0.94
C VAL A 147 -12.15 11.37 -1.79
N ASN A 148 -13.45 11.37 -1.52
CA ASN A 148 -14.41 10.53 -2.23
C ASN A 148 -14.48 10.88 -3.73
N ARG A 149 -14.41 12.17 -4.07
CA ARG A 149 -14.40 12.63 -5.47
C ARG A 149 -13.11 12.19 -6.16
N LEU A 150 -11.95 12.46 -5.56
CA LEU A 150 -10.66 12.09 -6.11
C LEU A 150 -10.50 10.57 -6.26
N LEU A 151 -10.99 9.81 -5.28
CA LEU A 151 -10.99 8.35 -5.33
C LEU A 151 -11.81 7.83 -6.53
N LYS A 152 -13.00 8.38 -6.76
CA LYS A 152 -13.82 8.05 -7.93
C LYS A 152 -13.11 8.39 -9.24
N GLU A 153 -12.51 9.57 -9.34
CA GLU A 153 -11.77 10.03 -10.51
C GLU A 153 -10.58 9.12 -10.83
N GLU A 154 -9.76 8.78 -9.82
CA GLU A 154 -8.61 7.89 -9.99
C GLU A 154 -9.03 6.46 -10.33
N CYS A 155 -10.08 5.95 -9.73
CA CYS A 155 -10.61 4.63 -10.07
C CYS A 155 -11.14 4.59 -11.51
N ALA A 156 -11.91 5.60 -11.92
CA ALA A 156 -12.43 5.69 -13.28
C ALA A 156 -11.30 5.77 -14.31
N LYS A 157 -10.30 6.62 -14.06
CA LYS A 157 -9.10 6.77 -14.91
C LYS A 157 -8.34 5.46 -15.10
N ARG A 158 -8.32 4.60 -14.08
CA ARG A 158 -7.59 3.32 -14.07
C ARG A 158 -8.45 2.13 -14.46
N GLY A 159 -9.77 2.30 -14.58
CA GLY A 159 -10.72 1.21 -14.80
C GLY A 159 -10.90 0.30 -13.57
N ILE A 160 -10.65 0.81 -12.36
CA ILE A 160 -10.78 0.06 -11.11
C ILE A 160 -12.23 0.15 -10.62
N VAL A 161 -12.84 -0.99 -10.31
CA VAL A 161 -14.10 -1.07 -9.58
C VAL A 161 -13.79 -1.37 -8.12
N LEU A 162 -13.98 -0.38 -7.25
CA LEU A 162 -13.79 -0.57 -5.82
C LEU A 162 -14.95 -1.30 -5.20
N THR A 163 -14.62 -2.20 -4.30
CA THR A 163 -15.57 -2.92 -3.44
C THR A 163 -15.06 -2.89 -2.01
N ASP A 164 -15.93 -2.53 -1.07
CA ASP A 164 -15.68 -2.63 0.36
C ASP A 164 -15.93 -4.08 0.81
N TRP A 165 -14.85 -4.86 0.93
CA TRP A 165 -14.90 -6.27 1.28
C TRP A 165 -14.95 -6.53 2.79
N HIS A 166 -14.86 -5.48 3.62
CA HIS A 166 -14.84 -5.60 5.08
C HIS A 166 -15.88 -4.68 5.72
N LEU A 167 -17.13 -4.86 5.31
CA LEU A 167 -18.28 -4.10 5.80
C LEU A 167 -19.20 -5.01 6.63
N HIS A 168 -19.21 -4.81 7.94
CA HIS A 168 -20.05 -5.57 8.86
C HIS A 168 -21.51 -5.09 8.87
N ILE A 169 -22.45 -6.05 8.87
CA ILE A 169 -23.88 -5.77 8.95
C ILE A 169 -24.36 -5.91 10.41
N ARG A 170 -23.90 -4.99 11.23
CA ARG A 170 -24.23 -4.91 12.67
C ARG A 170 -24.08 -3.48 13.18
N GLY A 171 -24.35 -3.24 14.49
CA GLY A 171 -24.15 -1.93 15.12
C GLY A 171 -25.00 -0.81 14.50
N GLY A 172 -26.14 -1.15 13.93
CA GLY A 172 -27.01 -0.22 13.20
C GLY A 172 -26.81 -0.21 11.68
N MET A 173 -25.74 -0.82 11.16
CA MET A 173 -25.58 -1.06 9.73
C MET A 173 -26.49 -2.19 9.26
N THR A 174 -27.27 -1.96 8.22
CA THR A 174 -28.14 -2.95 7.59
C THR A 174 -27.79 -3.19 6.13
N PRO A 175 -28.24 -4.29 5.50
CA PRO A 175 -28.01 -4.50 4.05
C PRO A 175 -28.59 -3.37 3.18
N GLU A 176 -29.71 -2.76 3.58
CA GLU A 176 -30.35 -1.64 2.89
C GLU A 176 -29.47 -0.38 2.97
N MET A 177 -28.85 -0.13 4.14
CA MET A 177 -27.90 0.97 4.32
C MET A 177 -26.64 0.74 3.51
N ALA A 178 -26.11 -0.48 3.45
CA ALA A 178 -24.98 -0.85 2.62
C ALA A 178 -25.27 -0.59 1.15
N LEU A 179 -26.47 -0.96 0.66
CA LEU A 179 -26.89 -0.69 -0.71
C LEU A 179 -27.02 0.82 -0.98
N ARG A 180 -27.59 1.59 -0.04
CA ARG A 180 -27.67 3.05 -0.16
C ARG A 180 -26.27 3.67 -0.23
N ARG A 181 -25.35 3.24 0.64
CA ARG A 181 -23.96 3.69 0.63
C ARG A 181 -23.28 3.43 -0.72
N GLU A 182 -23.53 2.28 -1.34
CA GLU A 182 -23.04 1.99 -2.69
C GLU A 182 -23.59 2.99 -3.72
N GLN A 183 -24.88 3.28 -3.67
CA GLN A 183 -25.53 4.25 -4.58
C GLN A 183 -24.95 5.66 -4.42
N ASP A 184 -24.73 6.09 -3.17
CA ASP A 184 -24.21 7.43 -2.86
C ASP A 184 -22.72 7.57 -3.19
N SER A 185 -21.92 6.57 -2.85
CA SER A 185 -20.45 6.61 -2.99
C SER A 185 -19.95 6.12 -4.34
N GLY A 186 -20.69 5.24 -5.02
CA GLY A 186 -20.22 4.51 -6.20
C GLY A 186 -19.18 3.42 -5.85
N ILE A 187 -18.95 3.14 -4.56
CA ILE A 187 -18.11 2.05 -4.08
C ILE A 187 -19.03 0.86 -3.79
N ARG A 188 -18.77 -0.27 -4.44
CA ARG A 188 -19.57 -1.47 -4.24
C ARG A 188 -19.51 -1.92 -2.80
N SER A 189 -20.66 -2.14 -2.19
CA SER A 189 -20.78 -2.61 -0.82
C SER A 189 -21.00 -4.12 -0.77
N THR A 190 -20.48 -4.75 0.27
CA THR A 190 -20.74 -6.16 0.58
C THR A 190 -21.55 -6.27 1.86
N ALA A 191 -22.06 -7.44 2.15
CA ALA A 191 -22.61 -7.78 3.46
C ALA A 191 -21.71 -8.84 4.08
N MET A 192 -21.12 -8.53 5.22
CA MET A 192 -20.26 -9.47 5.95
C MET A 192 -20.60 -9.45 7.44
N GLU A 193 -20.38 -10.58 8.10
CA GLU A 193 -20.48 -10.65 9.55
C GLU A 193 -19.48 -11.64 10.14
N ASN A 194 -19.17 -11.46 11.42
CA ASN A 194 -18.29 -12.34 12.14
C ASN A 194 -18.94 -13.69 12.43
N HIS A 195 -18.16 -14.75 12.24
CA HIS A 195 -18.47 -16.10 12.66
C HIS A 195 -17.48 -16.56 13.74
N GLY A 196 -17.99 -17.13 14.80
CA GLY A 196 -17.19 -17.68 15.89
C GLY A 196 -18.00 -17.79 17.20
N ARG A 197 -17.42 -18.45 18.20
CA ARG A 197 -18.12 -18.77 19.46
C ARG A 197 -18.53 -17.55 20.29
N GLU A 198 -17.82 -16.46 20.16
CA GLU A 198 -18.11 -15.20 20.88
C GLU A 198 -18.94 -14.23 20.05
N TRP A 199 -19.45 -14.67 18.89
CA TRP A 199 -20.16 -13.82 17.95
C TRP A 199 -21.62 -14.25 17.84
N GLU A 200 -22.48 -13.32 17.42
CA GLU A 200 -23.91 -13.58 17.28
C GLU A 200 -24.19 -14.68 16.25
N ILE A 201 -23.40 -14.70 15.16
CA ILE A 201 -23.50 -15.74 14.13
C ILE A 201 -22.47 -16.83 14.42
N TYR A 202 -22.91 -17.94 15.00
CA TYR A 202 -22.03 -19.04 15.41
C TYR A 202 -22.43 -20.42 14.89
N ASP A 203 -23.54 -20.53 14.14
CA ASP A 203 -24.02 -21.78 13.57
C ASP A 203 -24.47 -21.62 12.12
N ASP A 204 -24.64 -22.76 11.42
CA ASP A 204 -25.03 -22.81 10.02
C ASP A 204 -26.38 -22.18 9.73
N ALA A 205 -27.37 -22.36 10.60
CA ALA A 205 -28.71 -21.80 10.40
C ALA A 205 -28.68 -20.27 10.38
N LYS A 206 -27.93 -19.65 11.31
CA LYS A 206 -27.73 -18.20 11.35
C LYS A 206 -26.94 -17.69 10.15
N LEU A 207 -25.92 -18.42 9.70
CA LEU A 207 -25.16 -18.09 8.51
C LEU A 207 -26.05 -18.09 7.26
N VAL A 208 -26.86 -19.11 7.07
CA VAL A 208 -27.80 -19.19 5.94
C VAL A 208 -28.84 -18.09 6.01
N ALA A 209 -29.39 -17.81 7.20
CA ALA A 209 -30.38 -16.74 7.40
C ALA A 209 -29.75 -15.37 7.07
N PHE A 210 -28.52 -15.12 7.49
CA PHE A 210 -27.78 -13.90 7.17
C PHE A 210 -27.57 -13.73 5.66
N ALA A 211 -27.11 -14.76 4.97
CA ALA A 211 -26.89 -14.73 3.53
C ALA A 211 -28.20 -14.49 2.77
N LYS A 212 -29.28 -15.17 3.17
CA LYS A 212 -30.61 -15.01 2.57
C LYS A 212 -31.14 -13.58 2.76
N ARG A 213 -31.04 -13.02 3.97
CA ARG A 213 -31.49 -11.65 4.27
C ARG A 213 -30.74 -10.63 3.40
N SER A 214 -29.40 -10.73 3.33
CA SER A 214 -28.58 -9.80 2.57
C SER A 214 -28.89 -9.82 1.09
N ARG A 215 -29.03 -11.01 0.49
CA ARG A 215 -29.40 -11.16 -0.92
C ARG A 215 -30.87 -10.82 -1.19
N GLY A 216 -31.73 -10.87 -0.19
CA GLY A 216 -33.13 -10.40 -0.29
C GLY A 216 -33.20 -8.90 -0.58
N VAL A 217 -32.24 -8.12 -0.12
CA VAL A 217 -32.15 -6.68 -0.37
C VAL A 217 -31.55 -6.40 -1.76
N ASN A 218 -30.48 -7.08 -2.09
CA ASN A 218 -29.84 -6.99 -3.40
C ASN A 218 -29.27 -8.36 -3.80
N PRO A 219 -29.87 -9.07 -4.77
CA PRO A 219 -29.38 -10.39 -5.22
C PRO A 219 -27.94 -10.40 -5.70
N LYS A 220 -27.42 -9.25 -6.12
CA LYS A 220 -26.04 -9.07 -6.59
C LYS A 220 -25.06 -8.62 -5.50
N MET A 221 -25.54 -8.40 -4.27
CA MET A 221 -24.67 -8.02 -3.14
C MET A 221 -23.77 -9.21 -2.78
N PRO A 222 -22.44 -9.05 -2.83
CA PRO A 222 -21.55 -10.10 -2.36
C PRO A 222 -21.73 -10.30 -0.85
N VAL A 223 -21.80 -11.55 -0.43
CA VAL A 223 -21.95 -11.91 0.99
C VAL A 223 -20.73 -12.68 1.44
N GLY A 224 -20.12 -12.24 2.54
CA GLY A 224 -18.94 -12.87 3.14
C GLY A 224 -19.13 -13.20 4.62
N ILE A 225 -18.16 -13.93 5.13
CA ILE A 225 -18.01 -14.15 6.58
C ILE A 225 -16.58 -13.84 6.99
N GLN A 226 -16.43 -13.26 8.17
CA GLN A 226 -15.15 -13.15 8.86
C GLN A 226 -15.02 -14.28 9.86
N VAL A 227 -14.02 -15.12 9.69
CA VAL A 227 -13.77 -16.28 10.54
C VAL A 227 -12.72 -15.96 11.59
N ASN A 228 -13.08 -16.15 12.86
CA ASN A 228 -12.25 -15.79 14.01
C ASN A 228 -11.67 -17.01 14.73
N ASP A 229 -12.42 -18.10 14.85
CA ASP A 229 -11.93 -19.37 15.39
C ASP A 229 -11.12 -20.13 14.34
N ARG A 230 -10.01 -20.80 14.73
CA ARG A 230 -9.14 -21.52 13.78
C ARG A 230 -9.66 -22.91 13.39
N ASP A 231 -10.74 -23.37 14.02
CA ASP A 231 -11.48 -24.60 13.70
C ASP A 231 -12.78 -24.34 12.89
N TRP A 232 -12.95 -23.12 12.37
CA TRP A 232 -14.14 -22.69 11.62
C TRP A 232 -14.47 -23.61 10.42
N PHE A 233 -13.41 -24.07 9.75
CA PHE A 233 -13.57 -24.89 8.55
C PHE A 233 -14.23 -26.25 8.84
N GLU A 234 -13.97 -26.80 10.03
CA GLU A 234 -14.58 -28.07 10.47
C GLU A 234 -16.01 -27.85 10.99
N LYS A 235 -16.31 -26.65 11.46
CA LYS A 235 -17.59 -26.32 12.12
C LYS A 235 -18.67 -25.85 11.17
N ILE A 236 -18.29 -25.19 10.08
CA ILE A 236 -19.27 -24.74 9.07
C ILE A 236 -19.41 -25.85 8.02
N ALA A 237 -20.63 -26.34 7.83
CA ALA A 237 -20.93 -27.37 6.85
C ALA A 237 -20.51 -26.94 5.42
N PRO A 238 -20.01 -27.86 4.58
CA PRO A 238 -19.58 -27.55 3.22
C PRO A 238 -20.66 -26.81 2.41
N GLU A 239 -21.91 -27.25 2.49
CA GLU A 239 -23.06 -26.64 1.82
C GLU A 239 -23.34 -25.21 2.31
N THR A 240 -23.16 -24.94 3.61
CA THR A 240 -23.26 -23.59 4.17
C THR A 240 -22.16 -22.68 3.63
N ARG A 241 -20.91 -23.17 3.56
CA ARG A 241 -19.80 -22.40 3.00
C ARG A 241 -20.02 -21.96 1.56
N THR A 242 -20.72 -22.76 0.75
CA THR A 242 -21.06 -22.42 -0.64
C THR A 242 -22.01 -21.22 -0.77
N GLN A 243 -22.70 -20.85 0.31
CA GLN A 243 -23.57 -19.68 0.34
C GLN A 243 -22.81 -18.35 0.36
N PHE A 244 -21.51 -18.36 0.60
CA PHE A 244 -20.69 -17.16 0.70
C PHE A 244 -19.82 -16.97 -0.53
N ASP A 245 -19.64 -15.71 -0.94
CA ASP A 245 -18.84 -15.34 -2.08
C ASP A 245 -17.36 -15.22 -1.72
N TYR A 246 -17.08 -14.96 -0.44
CA TYR A 246 -15.73 -14.88 0.09
C TYR A 246 -15.68 -15.16 1.60
N ILE A 247 -14.49 -15.55 2.04
CA ILE A 247 -14.16 -15.77 3.45
C ILE A 247 -12.97 -14.89 3.79
N LEU A 248 -13.15 -14.06 4.81
CA LEU A 248 -12.14 -13.16 5.34
C LEU A 248 -11.65 -13.70 6.68
N ALA A 249 -10.35 -13.77 6.89
CA ALA A 249 -9.76 -14.07 8.18
C ALA A 249 -8.95 -12.89 8.70
N ASP A 250 -9.17 -12.55 9.97
CA ASP A 250 -8.51 -11.44 10.63
C ASP A 250 -7.34 -11.94 11.48
N THR A 251 -6.18 -11.30 11.32
CA THR A 251 -4.97 -11.63 12.09
C THR A 251 -5.04 -11.10 13.54
N THR A 252 -5.97 -10.19 13.82
CA THR A 252 -6.04 -9.47 15.11
C THR A 252 -6.71 -10.26 16.23
N ILE A 253 -7.21 -11.47 15.96
CA ILE A 253 -7.70 -12.41 16.99
C ILE A 253 -6.75 -13.58 17.07
N MET A 254 -5.93 -13.59 18.11
CA MET A 254 -4.81 -14.54 18.28
C MET A 254 -5.06 -15.52 19.43
N GLY A 255 -5.86 -16.56 19.14
CA GLY A 255 -6.15 -17.60 20.12
C GLY A 255 -7.09 -17.13 21.23
N LYS A 256 -7.01 -17.79 22.38
CA LYS A 256 -7.87 -17.54 23.55
C LYS A 256 -7.04 -17.10 24.75
N LEU A 257 -7.63 -16.21 25.54
CA LEU A 257 -7.15 -15.86 26.88
C LEU A 257 -7.38 -17.03 27.86
N PRO A 258 -6.71 -17.05 29.03
CA PRO A 258 -6.99 -18.02 30.08
C PRO A 258 -8.45 -18.07 30.52
N SER A 259 -9.19 -16.97 30.35
CA SER A 259 -10.66 -16.87 30.58
C SER A 259 -11.51 -17.59 29.54
N GLY A 260 -10.90 -18.14 28.47
CA GLY A 260 -11.59 -18.74 27.33
C GLY A 260 -12.06 -17.74 26.28
N ARG A 261 -11.97 -16.42 26.55
CA ARG A 261 -12.35 -15.36 25.62
C ARG A 261 -11.31 -15.17 24.51
N ASP A 262 -11.73 -14.60 23.39
CA ASP A 262 -10.84 -14.22 22.30
C ASP A 262 -9.73 -13.27 22.76
N ASN A 263 -8.50 -13.59 22.41
CA ASN A 263 -7.37 -12.68 22.58
C ASN A 263 -7.37 -11.67 21.44
N ARG A 264 -7.95 -10.52 21.71
CA ARG A 264 -8.15 -9.40 20.77
C ARG A 264 -6.97 -8.46 20.85
N LEU A 265 -6.13 -8.44 19.84
CA LEU A 265 -4.83 -7.73 19.86
C LEU A 265 -4.97 -6.23 20.07
N TRP A 266 -6.08 -5.60 19.66
CA TRP A 266 -6.35 -4.17 19.91
C TRP A 266 -6.67 -3.85 21.38
N MET A 267 -6.88 -4.87 22.22
CA MET A 267 -7.11 -4.70 23.65
C MET A 267 -5.87 -4.98 24.50
N VAL A 268 -4.79 -5.45 23.88
CA VAL A 268 -3.53 -5.76 24.57
C VAL A 268 -2.84 -4.47 25.00
N LYS A 269 -2.48 -4.38 26.29
CA LYS A 269 -1.86 -3.19 26.88
C LYS A 269 -0.38 -3.37 27.18
N GLU A 270 0.05 -4.60 27.39
CA GLU A 270 1.44 -4.92 27.73
C GLU A 270 1.89 -6.19 27.00
N ILE A 271 3.13 -6.18 26.57
CA ILE A 271 3.79 -7.32 25.94
C ILE A 271 5.20 -7.40 26.52
N PRO A 272 5.44 -8.27 27.53
CA PRO A 272 6.72 -8.32 28.23
C PRO A 272 7.88 -8.78 27.35
N ASP A 273 7.61 -9.65 26.37
CA ASP A 273 8.60 -10.16 25.43
C ASP A 273 8.13 -9.93 23.98
N PRO A 274 8.49 -8.78 23.38
CA PRO A 274 8.12 -8.44 22.01
C PRO A 274 8.60 -9.45 20.96
N ASP A 275 9.78 -10.02 21.13
CA ASP A 275 10.36 -10.91 20.13
C ASP A 275 9.68 -12.29 20.12
N LYS A 276 9.41 -12.84 21.30
CA LYS A 276 8.63 -14.06 21.43
C LYS A 276 7.21 -13.84 20.92
N TRP A 277 6.56 -12.75 21.32
CA TRP A 277 5.22 -12.42 20.87
C TRP A 277 5.17 -12.33 19.33
N MET A 278 6.14 -11.66 18.73
CA MET A 278 6.20 -11.52 17.27
C MET A 278 6.43 -12.86 16.57
N ALA A 279 7.22 -13.76 17.14
CA ALA A 279 7.40 -15.11 16.61
C ALA A 279 6.07 -15.89 16.61
N ASP A 280 5.33 -15.83 17.72
CA ASP A 280 4.02 -16.47 17.87
C ASP A 280 2.97 -15.85 16.92
N TYR A 281 2.96 -14.52 16.78
CA TYR A 281 2.06 -13.81 15.89
C TYR A 281 2.35 -14.08 14.40
N PHE A 282 3.62 -14.12 14.02
CA PHE A 282 4.01 -14.51 12.67
C PHE A 282 3.58 -15.95 12.36
N ALA A 283 3.80 -16.88 13.28
CA ALA A 283 3.35 -18.26 13.13
C ALA A 283 1.82 -18.36 13.03
N HIS A 284 1.09 -17.55 13.81
CA HIS A 284 -0.38 -17.42 13.71
C HIS A 284 -0.82 -16.94 12.34
N THR A 285 -0.24 -15.85 11.83
CA THR A 285 -0.53 -15.30 10.50
C THR A 285 -0.27 -16.34 9.40
N MET A 286 0.85 -17.05 9.50
CA MET A 286 1.19 -18.11 8.55
C MET A 286 0.20 -19.27 8.59
N ARG A 287 -0.34 -19.66 9.75
CA ARG A 287 -1.38 -20.69 9.86
C ARG A 287 -2.69 -20.26 9.23
N ILE A 288 -3.10 -19.00 9.44
CA ILE A 288 -4.31 -18.45 8.79
C ILE A 288 -4.21 -18.59 7.26
N LEU A 289 -3.04 -18.34 6.68
CA LEU A 289 -2.82 -18.50 5.25
C LEU A 289 -2.81 -19.97 4.76
N ASP A 290 -2.84 -20.96 5.65
CA ASP A 290 -3.08 -22.35 5.26
C ASP A 290 -4.56 -22.70 5.12
N GLU A 291 -5.43 -21.92 5.76
CA GLU A 291 -6.88 -22.07 5.71
C GLU A 291 -7.44 -21.65 4.33
N PRO A 292 -8.59 -22.19 3.92
CA PRO A 292 -9.19 -21.86 2.63
C PRO A 292 -9.92 -20.51 2.67
N ILE A 293 -9.18 -19.43 2.92
CA ILE A 293 -9.67 -18.08 2.96
C ILE A 293 -9.48 -17.34 1.64
N SER A 294 -10.22 -16.27 1.45
CA SER A 294 -10.16 -15.40 0.28
C SER A 294 -9.32 -14.14 0.55
N ILE A 295 -9.43 -13.60 1.76
CA ILE A 295 -8.84 -12.32 2.16
C ILE A 295 -8.18 -12.47 3.53
N LEU A 296 -6.94 -12.03 3.63
CA LEU A 296 -6.26 -11.82 4.91
C LEU A 296 -6.44 -10.37 5.33
N ALA A 297 -7.27 -10.17 6.36
CA ALA A 297 -7.50 -8.84 6.92
C ALA A 297 -6.39 -8.43 7.89
N ASN A 298 -6.19 -7.13 8.00
CA ASN A 298 -5.19 -6.53 8.89
C ASN A 298 -3.78 -7.16 8.77
N PRO A 299 -3.26 -7.46 7.57
CA PRO A 299 -1.93 -8.02 7.46
C PRO A 299 -0.92 -7.07 8.10
N THR A 300 0.02 -7.62 8.84
CA THR A 300 1.06 -6.88 9.58
C THR A 300 0.57 -5.95 10.71
N TYR A 301 -0.62 -6.19 11.25
CA TYR A 301 -1.09 -5.46 12.43
C TYR A 301 -0.09 -5.61 13.59
N LEU A 302 0.07 -4.55 14.38
CA LEU A 302 0.72 -4.62 15.70
C LEU A 302 -0.16 -3.91 16.74
N PRO A 303 -0.29 -4.45 17.94
CA PRO A 303 -0.95 -3.77 19.05
C PRO A 303 -0.17 -2.52 19.47
N GLU A 304 -0.86 -1.59 20.10
CA GLU A 304 -0.33 -0.28 20.48
C GLU A 304 1.03 -0.33 21.20
N PRO A 305 1.29 -1.24 22.17
CA PRO A 305 2.60 -1.30 22.83
C PRO A 305 3.78 -1.62 21.90
N LEU A 306 3.52 -2.20 20.72
CA LEU A 306 4.54 -2.57 19.75
C LEU A 306 4.55 -1.67 18.49
N ALA A 307 3.69 -0.67 18.41
CA ALA A 307 3.56 0.17 17.22
C ALA A 307 4.88 0.89 16.85
N GLY A 308 5.68 1.28 17.84
CA GLY A 308 6.99 1.90 17.64
C GLY A 308 8.06 0.96 17.09
N ASP A 309 7.90 -0.34 17.30
CA ASP A 309 8.86 -1.39 16.92
C ASP A 309 8.55 -2.04 15.56
N TYR A 310 7.64 -1.45 14.79
CA TYR A 310 7.13 -2.10 13.57
C TYR A 310 8.23 -2.56 12.63
N ASP A 311 9.19 -1.70 12.29
CA ASP A 311 10.23 -2.02 11.31
C ASP A 311 11.24 -3.06 11.83
N ARG A 312 11.40 -3.15 13.15
CA ARG A 312 12.21 -4.17 13.82
C ARG A 312 11.50 -5.52 13.84
N LEU A 313 10.21 -5.53 14.14
CA LEU A 313 9.41 -6.74 14.31
C LEU A 313 8.95 -7.31 12.96
N TRP A 314 8.44 -6.46 12.08
CA TRP A 314 8.11 -6.83 10.70
C TRP A 314 9.32 -6.63 9.79
N THR A 315 10.29 -7.56 9.90
CA THR A 315 11.45 -7.60 9.00
C THR A 315 11.00 -7.85 7.57
N GLU A 316 11.81 -7.46 6.60
CA GLU A 316 11.51 -7.71 5.18
C GLU A 316 11.36 -9.20 4.87
N GLU A 317 12.15 -10.06 5.52
CA GLU A 317 12.03 -11.51 5.40
C GLU A 317 10.64 -12.00 5.81
N ARG A 318 10.13 -11.56 6.97
CA ARG A 318 8.79 -11.91 7.45
C ARG A 318 7.71 -11.39 6.52
N MET A 319 7.85 -10.14 6.06
CA MET A 319 6.92 -9.55 5.09
C MET A 319 6.88 -10.37 3.80
N ARG A 320 8.03 -10.68 3.22
CA ARG A 320 8.13 -11.50 1.99
C ARG A 320 7.55 -12.89 2.18
N ALA A 321 7.76 -13.52 3.33
CA ALA A 321 7.21 -14.85 3.61
C ALA A 321 5.66 -14.84 3.63
N VAL A 322 5.04 -13.85 4.30
CA VAL A 322 3.58 -13.67 4.31
C VAL A 322 3.06 -13.43 2.91
N ILE A 323 3.68 -12.49 2.17
CA ILE A 323 3.28 -12.14 0.81
C ILE A 323 3.39 -13.34 -0.13
N ALA A 324 4.53 -14.03 -0.13
CA ALA A 324 4.75 -15.20 -0.98
C ALA A 324 3.71 -16.29 -0.73
N LYS A 325 3.36 -16.53 0.55
CA LYS A 325 2.34 -17.51 0.90
C LYS A 325 0.94 -17.06 0.45
N ALA A 326 0.59 -15.78 0.64
CA ALA A 326 -0.68 -15.23 0.18
C ALA A 326 -0.80 -15.34 -1.35
N VAL A 327 0.24 -14.97 -2.11
CA VAL A 327 0.29 -15.11 -3.58
C VAL A 327 0.12 -16.58 -4.00
N LYS A 328 0.88 -17.50 -3.39
CA LYS A 328 0.79 -18.94 -3.67
C LYS A 328 -0.61 -19.52 -3.46
N LYS A 329 -1.30 -19.04 -2.42
CA LYS A 329 -2.65 -19.49 -2.06
C LYS A 329 -3.77 -18.74 -2.79
N GLY A 330 -3.45 -17.64 -3.49
CA GLY A 330 -4.43 -16.77 -4.13
C GLY A 330 -5.26 -15.95 -3.15
N VAL A 331 -4.71 -15.70 -1.94
CA VAL A 331 -5.33 -14.89 -0.88
C VAL A 331 -5.00 -13.43 -1.10
N ALA A 332 -6.02 -12.57 -1.05
CA ALA A 332 -5.83 -11.13 -1.12
C ALA A 332 -5.30 -10.57 0.20
N LEU A 333 -4.54 -9.48 0.09
CA LEU A 333 -4.07 -8.71 1.24
C LEU A 333 -4.91 -7.45 1.37
N GLU A 334 -5.49 -7.24 2.54
CA GLU A 334 -6.36 -6.10 2.78
C GLU A 334 -5.60 -4.78 2.93
N ILE A 335 -6.16 -3.73 2.34
CA ILE A 335 -5.84 -2.32 2.61
C ILE A 335 -7.02 -1.74 3.38
N GLN A 336 -6.90 -1.65 4.69
CA GLN A 336 -7.95 -1.11 5.54
C GLN A 336 -7.95 0.43 5.50
N ALA A 337 -9.14 1.04 5.53
CA ALA A 337 -9.31 2.48 5.33
C ALA A 337 -8.66 3.33 6.44
N GLU A 338 -8.88 2.98 7.69
CA GLU A 338 -8.46 3.80 8.86
C GLU A 338 -7.32 3.16 9.69
N SER A 339 -6.86 1.97 9.31
CA SER A 339 -5.74 1.34 10.00
C SER A 339 -4.39 1.86 9.46
N PRO A 340 -3.38 2.10 10.31
CA PRO A 340 -2.03 2.39 9.83
C PRO A 340 -1.35 1.17 9.20
N TYR A 341 -1.98 0.01 9.24
CA TYR A 341 -1.46 -1.25 8.72
C TYR A 341 -2.25 -1.75 7.51
N PRO A 342 -1.58 -2.48 6.58
CA PRO A 342 -0.13 -2.69 6.48
C PRO A 342 0.59 -1.40 6.09
N ARG A 343 1.83 -1.21 6.56
CA ARG A 343 2.63 -0.01 6.23
C ARG A 343 3.08 0.02 4.77
N PRO A 344 3.46 1.21 4.24
CA PRO A 344 3.85 1.39 2.84
C PRO A 344 4.90 0.39 2.34
N LYS A 345 5.93 0.08 3.13
CA LYS A 345 6.96 -0.90 2.76
C LYS A 345 6.36 -2.26 2.42
N PHE A 346 5.43 -2.75 3.24
CA PHE A 346 4.75 -4.02 2.98
C PHE A 346 3.93 -3.98 1.70
N LEU A 347 3.16 -2.91 1.50
CA LEU A 347 2.32 -2.74 0.31
C LEU A 347 3.15 -2.71 -0.98
N LYS A 348 4.30 -2.03 -0.94
CA LYS A 348 5.24 -2.01 -2.07
C LYS A 348 5.76 -3.40 -2.40
N LEU A 349 6.27 -4.11 -1.40
CA LEU A 349 6.74 -5.50 -1.56
C LEU A 349 5.62 -6.42 -2.08
N ALA A 350 4.40 -6.26 -1.55
CA ALA A 350 3.25 -7.04 -1.99
C ALA A 350 2.93 -6.81 -3.48
N LYS A 351 2.95 -5.55 -3.93
CA LYS A 351 2.76 -5.20 -5.34
C LYS A 351 3.85 -5.79 -6.22
N GLU A 352 5.12 -5.64 -5.84
CA GLU A 352 6.28 -6.17 -6.56
C GLU A 352 6.23 -7.70 -6.69
N MET A 353 5.72 -8.38 -5.67
CA MET A 353 5.58 -9.84 -5.64
C MET A 353 4.29 -10.36 -6.27
N GLY A 354 3.46 -9.48 -6.84
CA GLY A 354 2.24 -9.85 -7.58
C GLY A 354 1.05 -10.22 -6.70
N ALA A 355 1.02 -9.78 -5.44
CA ALA A 355 -0.13 -9.96 -4.57
C ALA A 355 -1.36 -9.24 -5.11
N LYS A 356 -2.55 -9.76 -4.79
CA LYS A 356 -3.82 -9.08 -5.02
C LYS A 356 -4.23 -8.31 -3.78
N PHE A 357 -4.84 -7.15 -3.99
CA PHE A 357 -5.32 -6.30 -2.91
C PHE A 357 -6.84 -6.31 -2.82
N SER A 358 -7.35 -6.34 -1.61
CA SER A 358 -8.73 -6.04 -1.27
C SER A 358 -8.78 -4.74 -0.47
N PHE A 359 -9.93 -4.07 -0.52
CA PHE A 359 -10.16 -2.85 0.24
C PHE A 359 -11.25 -3.11 1.29
N GLY A 360 -11.05 -2.66 2.51
CA GLY A 360 -11.95 -2.87 3.61
C GLY A 360 -12.04 -1.66 4.53
N THR A 361 -13.26 -1.27 4.91
CA THR A 361 -13.45 -0.21 5.92
C THR A 361 -13.42 -0.74 7.33
N ASN A 362 -13.67 -2.03 7.53
CA ASN A 362 -13.95 -2.64 8.83
C ASN A 362 -15.06 -1.88 9.58
N ASN A 363 -16.01 -1.32 8.82
CA ASN A 363 -17.09 -0.53 9.36
C ASN A 363 -18.19 -1.46 9.90
N PHE A 364 -18.68 -1.15 11.08
CA PHE A 364 -19.74 -1.87 11.79
C PHE A 364 -20.85 -0.93 12.30
N ASP A 365 -20.91 0.28 11.76
CA ASP A 365 -21.94 1.29 12.03
C ASP A 365 -22.17 2.14 10.76
N PRO A 366 -23.25 2.95 10.71
CA PRO A 366 -23.54 3.77 9.52
C PRO A 366 -22.59 4.93 9.27
N SER A 367 -21.65 5.21 10.16
CA SER A 367 -20.75 6.37 10.04
C SER A 367 -19.85 6.24 8.82
N PRO A 368 -19.66 7.31 8.04
CA PRO A 368 -18.73 7.29 6.94
C PRO A 368 -17.28 7.17 7.44
N LYS A 369 -16.47 6.39 6.74
CA LYS A 369 -15.04 6.22 7.01
C LYS A 369 -14.20 7.12 6.13
N ASP A 370 -13.01 7.48 6.62
CA ASP A 370 -12.01 8.18 5.82
C ASP A 370 -11.33 7.20 4.85
N LEU A 371 -11.50 7.45 3.55
CA LEU A 371 -10.97 6.62 2.48
C LEU A 371 -9.65 7.16 1.90
N SER A 372 -9.02 8.14 2.54
CA SER A 372 -7.75 8.74 2.10
C SER A 372 -6.69 7.67 1.82
N ARG A 373 -6.59 6.69 2.69
CA ARG A 373 -5.63 5.60 2.56
C ARG A 373 -5.85 4.72 1.32
N TRP A 374 -7.10 4.53 0.90
CA TRP A 374 -7.40 3.81 -0.33
C TRP A 374 -6.95 4.60 -1.56
N LEU A 375 -7.26 5.90 -1.57
CA LEU A 375 -6.80 6.80 -2.61
C LEU A 375 -5.27 6.81 -2.71
N GLU A 376 -4.60 6.98 -1.57
CA GLU A 376 -3.14 6.95 -1.47
C GLU A 376 -2.56 5.65 -2.03
N ALA A 377 -3.06 4.50 -1.59
CA ALA A 377 -2.57 3.21 -2.05
C ALA A 377 -2.77 3.00 -3.56
N ILE A 378 -3.95 3.38 -4.10
CA ILE A 378 -4.25 3.25 -5.52
C ILE A 378 -3.29 4.10 -6.37
N VAL A 379 -3.08 5.34 -5.96
CA VAL A 379 -2.20 6.27 -6.69
C VAL A 379 -0.75 5.86 -6.51
N TRP A 380 -0.32 5.66 -5.29
CA TRP A 380 1.07 5.34 -4.93
C TRP A 380 1.59 4.04 -5.53
N LEU A 381 0.83 2.95 -5.41
CA LEU A 381 1.23 1.66 -5.97
C LEU A 381 0.93 1.57 -7.47
N ASP A 382 0.36 2.62 -8.06
CA ASP A 382 -0.14 2.59 -9.44
C ASP A 382 -1.01 1.35 -9.69
N LEU A 383 -1.98 1.11 -8.81
CA LEU A 383 -2.81 -0.08 -8.88
C LEU A 383 -3.63 -0.08 -10.17
N ARG A 384 -3.78 -1.27 -10.75
CA ARG A 384 -4.54 -1.56 -11.95
C ARG A 384 -5.63 -2.59 -11.64
N PRO A 385 -6.63 -2.77 -12.49
CA PRO A 385 -7.65 -3.80 -12.28
C PRO A 385 -7.08 -5.19 -12.02
N SER A 386 -5.95 -5.50 -12.66
CA SER A 386 -5.24 -6.77 -12.46
C SER A 386 -4.64 -6.95 -11.06
N ASP A 387 -4.50 -5.90 -10.27
CA ASP A 387 -3.98 -5.96 -8.89
C ASP A 387 -5.10 -6.13 -7.86
N ILE A 388 -6.34 -5.81 -8.26
CA ILE A 388 -7.50 -5.86 -7.39
C ILE A 388 -8.06 -7.27 -7.34
N TRP A 389 -8.31 -7.73 -6.12
CA TRP A 389 -8.94 -9.02 -5.92
C TRP A 389 -10.44 -8.97 -6.21
N THR A 390 -10.93 -10.02 -6.84
CA THR A 390 -12.35 -10.28 -7.03
C THR A 390 -12.63 -11.75 -6.80
N PRO A 391 -13.82 -12.11 -6.30
CA PRO A 391 -14.21 -13.52 -6.20
C PRO A 391 -14.08 -14.22 -7.55
N ARG A 392 -13.67 -15.47 -7.52
CA ARG A 392 -13.76 -16.31 -8.73
C ARG A 392 -15.22 -16.48 -9.11
N SER A 393 -15.54 -16.35 -10.39
CA SER A 393 -16.88 -16.68 -10.89
C SER A 393 -17.21 -18.12 -10.49
N LYS A 394 -18.37 -18.29 -9.84
CA LYS A 394 -18.93 -19.63 -9.53
C LYS A 394 -19.33 -20.35 -10.80
#